data_b3baf189350c9f0b1ea6b8cb951dc41b
#
_entry.id   b3baf189350c9f0b1ea6b8cb951dc41b
#
_cell.length_a   1.000
_cell.length_b   1.000
_cell.length_c   1.000
_cell.angle_alpha   90.00
_cell.angle_beta   90.00
_cell.angle_gamma   90.00
#
_symmetry.space_group_name_H-M   'P 1'
#
loop_
_entity.id
_entity.type
_entity.pdbx_description
1 polymer ?
#
loop_
_entity_poly.entity_id
_entity_poly.type
_entity_poly.pdbx_seq_one_letter_code
_entity_poly.pdbx_strand_id
1 'polypeptide(L)'
;PAIDANDEIQVGTAIQLGKAGVITATSYIGDGSALTGVVSGIELKQGGSSVGTSLTAINFASGATLTSGSAGISTISISAGITTEAATPSNAVVALDLSSAQDHKVTATGIVTVTCSGGTEADSHTVRITSSGISTVGFSTYFLWPSGSPPNLNGLADGSIQLVSFTVQRVGNTSGISTQLLSGVSLNYS
;
A
#
# COMPACT_ATOMS: atom_id res chain seq x y z
N PRO A 1 32.70 38.13 38.15
CA PRO A 1 32.44 37.21 39.24
C PRO A 1 31.74 35.96 38.72
N ALA A 2 32.34 34.81 38.96
CA ALA A 2 31.72 33.52 38.69
C ALA A 2 31.04 33.05 39.98
N ILE A 3 29.91 32.40 39.86
CA ILE A 3 29.29 31.67 40.93
C ILE A 3 29.81 30.24 40.83
N ASP A 4 30.59 29.83 41.81
CA ASP A 4 31.05 28.44 41.94
C ASP A 4 30.26 27.80 43.06
N ALA A 5 29.39 26.88 42.72
CA ALA A 5 28.60 26.13 43.67
C ALA A 5 28.96 24.66 43.56
N ASN A 6 29.45 24.09 44.63
CA ASN A 6 29.85 22.68 44.66
C ASN A 6 28.68 21.70 44.80
N ASP A 7 27.49 22.21 45.16
CA ASP A 7 26.31 21.37 45.33
C ASP A 7 25.19 21.77 44.33
N GLU A 8 24.16 22.42 44.78
CA GLU A 8 22.98 22.77 43.96
C GLU A 8 22.77 24.30 43.95
N ILE A 9 22.52 24.86 42.76
CA ILE A 9 21.95 26.17 42.63
C ILE A 9 20.46 26.05 42.44
N GLN A 10 19.69 26.24 43.50
CA GLN A 10 18.26 26.25 43.44
C GLN A 10 17.73 27.64 43.06
N VAL A 11 17.15 27.75 41.87
CA VAL A 11 16.55 29.00 41.39
C VAL A 11 15.04 28.80 41.36
N GLY A 12 14.32 29.51 42.18
CA GLY A 12 12.87 29.54 42.35
C GLY A 12 11.99 28.88 41.30
N THR A 13 10.81 29.36 41.08
CA THR A 13 9.81 28.71 40.17
C THR A 13 10.06 29.00 38.69
N ALA A 14 10.96 29.91 38.32
CA ALA A 14 11.31 30.20 36.93
C ALA A 14 12.78 30.56 36.82
N ILE A 15 13.54 29.80 36.04
CA ILE A 15 14.93 30.08 35.75
C ILE A 15 15.00 31.05 34.55
N GLN A 16 15.49 32.25 34.76
CA GLN A 16 15.78 33.22 33.69
C GLN A 16 17.28 33.48 33.63
N LEU A 17 17.95 32.98 32.61
CA LEU A 17 19.40 33.13 32.42
C LEU A 17 19.78 34.30 31.50
N GLY A 18 18.90 35.31 31.39
CA GLY A 18 19.22 36.56 30.69
C GLY A 18 18.91 36.53 29.18
N LYS A 19 19.10 37.70 28.56
CA LYS A 19 18.57 38.13 27.26
C LYS A 19 19.16 37.41 26.04
N ALA A 20 20.24 36.69 26.17
CA ALA A 20 20.91 35.94 25.11
C ALA A 20 21.68 34.73 25.66
N GLY A 21 21.09 34.07 26.69
CA GLY A 21 21.78 33.00 27.39
C GLY A 21 21.78 31.67 26.65
N VAL A 22 22.96 31.13 26.46
CA VAL A 22 23.15 29.72 26.08
C VAL A 22 23.38 28.93 27.36
N ILE A 23 22.56 27.91 27.59
CA ILE A 23 22.77 26.94 28.69
C ILE A 23 23.51 25.75 28.09
N THR A 24 24.72 25.49 28.55
CA THR A 24 25.47 24.29 28.19
C THR A 24 25.43 23.34 29.38
N ALA A 25 24.78 22.21 29.22
CA ALA A 25 24.70 21.15 30.24
C ALA A 25 24.93 19.78 29.59
N THR A 26 25.47 18.85 30.34
CA THR A 26 25.61 17.44 29.90
C THR A 26 24.28 16.74 29.73
N SER A 27 23.24 17.14 30.47
CA SER A 27 21.91 16.64 30.34
C SER A 27 20.88 17.65 30.87
N TYR A 28 19.66 17.57 30.33
CA TYR A 28 18.47 18.24 30.83
C TYR A 28 17.44 17.17 31.20
N ILE A 29 16.93 17.21 32.42
CA ILE A 29 15.92 16.27 32.91
C ILE A 29 14.62 17.05 33.12
N GLY A 30 13.55 16.59 32.48
CA GLY A 30 12.22 17.19 32.59
C GLY A 30 11.33 16.88 31.41
N ASP A 31 10.07 17.32 31.48
CA ASP A 31 9.14 17.27 30.35
C ASP A 31 9.52 18.34 29.33
N GLY A 32 9.94 17.90 28.14
CA GLY A 32 10.31 18.77 27.04
C GLY A 32 9.14 19.31 26.22
N SER A 33 7.89 19.05 26.62
CA SER A 33 6.69 19.40 25.82
C SER A 33 6.52 20.90 25.54
N ALA A 34 7.07 21.75 26.43
CA ALA A 34 7.06 23.19 26.26
C ALA A 34 8.28 23.76 25.52
N LEU A 35 9.23 22.93 25.12
CA LEU A 35 10.40 23.37 24.38
C LEU A 35 10.03 23.57 22.89
N THR A 36 10.30 24.77 22.38
CA THR A 36 10.11 25.10 20.96
C THR A 36 11.44 25.08 20.22
N GLY A 37 11.44 24.64 18.96
CA GLY A 37 12.67 24.62 18.16
C GLY A 37 13.64 23.48 18.50
N VAL A 38 13.20 22.48 19.27
CA VAL A 38 14.01 21.28 19.52
C VAL A 38 14.09 20.49 18.23
N VAL A 39 15.26 20.45 17.63
CA VAL A 39 15.54 19.60 16.48
C VAL A 39 15.70 18.18 17.01
N SER A 40 14.78 17.27 16.65
CA SER A 40 14.81 15.88 17.09
C SER A 40 16.00 15.07 16.55
N GLY A 41 16.81 15.66 15.70
CA GLY A 41 17.98 15.00 15.12
C GLY A 41 17.66 13.83 14.19
N ILE A 42 16.41 13.65 13.79
CA ILE A 42 16.03 12.62 12.82
C ILE A 42 16.39 13.10 11.41
N GLU A 43 17.30 12.40 10.79
CA GLU A 43 17.63 12.56 9.38
C GLU A 43 17.03 11.40 8.58
N LEU A 44 16.22 11.70 7.58
CA LEU A 44 15.75 10.69 6.62
C LEU A 44 16.74 10.61 5.46
N LYS A 45 17.10 9.36 5.11
CA LYS A 45 17.98 9.06 3.98
C LYS A 45 17.30 8.11 3.00
N GLN A 46 17.50 8.37 1.71
CA GLN A 46 17.16 7.47 0.63
C GLN A 46 18.42 7.14 -0.16
N GLY A 47 18.78 5.85 -0.23
CA GLY A 47 20.00 5.43 -0.91
C GLY A 47 21.27 6.07 -0.36
N GLY A 48 21.31 6.41 0.93
CA GLY A 48 22.42 7.10 1.59
C GLY A 48 22.41 8.62 1.47
N SER A 49 21.56 9.20 0.62
CA SER A 49 21.39 10.64 0.46
C SER A 49 20.32 11.20 1.41
N SER A 50 20.58 12.36 2.01
CA SER A 50 19.61 13.03 2.87
C SER A 50 18.41 13.52 2.06
N VAL A 51 17.20 13.16 2.49
CA VAL A 51 15.94 13.64 1.90
C VAL A 51 15.14 14.54 2.83
N GLY A 52 15.60 14.70 4.06
CA GLY A 52 15.00 15.63 5.01
C GLY A 52 15.83 15.75 6.28
N THR A 53 15.99 16.97 6.74
CA THR A 53 16.67 17.33 7.99
C THR A 53 15.72 18.14 8.86
N SER A 54 15.93 18.11 10.18
CA SER A 54 15.11 18.87 11.14
C SER A 54 13.62 18.55 11.06
N LEU A 55 13.29 17.28 10.87
CA LEU A 55 11.91 16.85 10.71
C LEU A 55 11.15 16.93 12.03
N THR A 56 9.97 17.53 11.99
CA THR A 56 9.01 17.56 13.09
C THR A 56 7.90 16.53 12.91
N ALA A 57 7.72 16.03 11.70
CA ALA A 57 6.75 14.95 11.39
C ALA A 57 7.22 14.13 10.19
N ILE A 58 6.86 12.83 10.19
CA ILE A 58 7.01 11.93 9.07
C ILE A 58 5.60 11.50 8.66
N ASN A 59 5.23 11.80 7.41
CA ASN A 59 3.93 11.45 6.85
C ASN A 59 4.07 10.30 5.86
N PHE A 60 3.30 9.24 6.07
CA PHE A 60 3.17 8.10 5.16
C PHE A 60 1.83 8.21 4.43
N ALA A 61 1.86 8.58 3.15
CA ALA A 61 0.64 8.83 2.37
C ALA A 61 -0.15 7.53 2.06
N SER A 62 0.55 6.43 1.81
CA SER A 62 -0.07 5.11 1.54
C SER A 62 0.95 3.98 1.72
N GLY A 63 0.47 2.74 1.81
CA GLY A 63 1.33 1.54 1.87
C GLY A 63 1.98 1.28 3.23
N ALA A 64 1.73 2.11 4.24
CA ALA A 64 2.20 1.89 5.59
C ALA A 64 1.03 1.91 6.58
N THR A 65 1.05 0.98 7.53
CA THR A 65 0.15 0.98 8.68
C THR A 65 0.92 1.44 9.92
N LEU A 66 0.42 2.49 10.55
CA LEU A 66 0.99 2.99 11.80
C LEU A 66 0.16 2.50 12.97
N THR A 67 0.83 1.81 13.89
CA THR A 67 0.21 1.37 15.15
C THR A 67 0.79 2.19 16.28
N SER A 68 -0.08 2.88 17.01
CA SER A 68 0.27 3.61 18.21
C SER A 68 0.69 2.60 19.30
N GLY A 69 1.91 2.71 19.76
CA GLY A 69 2.42 1.93 20.88
C GLY A 69 2.42 2.71 22.19
N SER A 70 2.70 2.03 23.28
CA SER A 70 2.95 2.64 24.58
C SER A 70 4.42 3.01 24.73
N ALA A 71 4.74 3.89 25.67
CA ALA A 71 6.10 4.29 26.02
C ALA A 71 6.91 4.97 24.87
N GLY A 72 6.23 5.77 24.02
CA GLY A 72 6.91 6.55 22.96
C GLY A 72 7.37 5.72 21.76
N ILE A 73 6.95 4.47 21.64
CA ILE A 73 7.26 3.60 20.50
C ILE A 73 6.06 3.53 19.59
N SER A 74 6.25 3.81 18.31
CA SER A 74 5.27 3.54 17.25
C SER A 74 5.87 2.56 16.26
N THR A 75 5.07 1.57 15.86
CA THR A 75 5.51 0.58 14.87
C THR A 75 4.97 0.96 13.50
N ILE A 76 5.85 0.99 12.52
CA ILE A 76 5.51 1.20 11.12
C ILE A 76 5.64 -0.14 10.43
N SER A 77 4.52 -0.65 9.93
CA SER A 77 4.49 -1.87 9.12
C SER A 77 4.30 -1.48 7.65
N ILE A 78 5.27 -1.85 6.83
CA ILE A 78 5.21 -1.66 5.38
C ILE A 78 4.97 -3.04 4.78
N SER A 79 3.80 -3.25 4.21
CA SER A 79 3.48 -4.47 3.48
C SER A 79 3.79 -4.25 2.00
N ALA A 80 4.95 -4.73 1.57
CA ALA A 80 5.33 -4.78 0.16
C ALA A 80 5.03 -6.19 -0.37
N GLY A 81 3.79 -6.43 -0.77
CA GLY A 81 3.36 -7.73 -1.28
C GLY A 81 2.23 -7.58 -2.28
N ILE A 82 1.98 -8.64 -3.03
CA ILE A 82 0.80 -8.71 -3.90
C ILE A 82 -0.43 -8.81 -3.01
N THR A 83 -1.34 -7.84 -3.14
CA THR A 83 -2.65 -7.90 -2.50
C THR A 83 -3.57 -8.80 -3.30
N THR A 84 -4.32 -9.66 -2.61
CA THR A 84 -5.32 -10.55 -3.21
C THR A 84 -6.71 -10.10 -2.84
N GLU A 85 -7.59 -9.96 -3.83
CA GLU A 85 -9.01 -9.70 -3.66
C GLU A 85 -9.83 -10.92 -4.05
N ALA A 86 -10.87 -11.22 -3.25
CA ALA A 86 -11.89 -12.19 -3.62
C ALA A 86 -13.02 -11.47 -4.37
N ALA A 87 -13.02 -11.56 -5.69
CA ALA A 87 -14.05 -10.95 -6.52
C ALA A 87 -15.24 -11.93 -6.69
N THR A 88 -16.42 -11.49 -6.29
CA THR A 88 -17.64 -12.31 -6.31
C THR A 88 -18.51 -11.94 -7.51
N PRO A 89 -18.95 -12.92 -8.33
CA PRO A 89 -19.88 -12.65 -9.41
C PRO A 89 -21.23 -12.10 -8.91
N SER A 90 -21.71 -11.06 -9.57
CA SER A 90 -23.05 -10.52 -9.39
C SER A 90 -23.76 -10.52 -10.73
N ASN A 91 -24.96 -11.13 -10.81
CA ASN A 91 -25.70 -11.28 -12.07
C ASN A 91 -24.87 -11.90 -13.21
N ALA A 92 -24.13 -12.96 -12.93
CA ALA A 92 -23.23 -13.63 -13.86
C ALA A 92 -22.05 -12.74 -14.39
N VAL A 93 -21.78 -11.62 -13.76
CA VAL A 93 -20.65 -10.76 -14.08
C VAL A 93 -19.77 -10.60 -12.85
N VAL A 94 -18.46 -10.69 -13.02
CA VAL A 94 -17.48 -10.32 -12.01
C VAL A 94 -16.62 -9.18 -12.52
N ALA A 95 -16.61 -8.07 -11.79
CA ALA A 95 -15.74 -6.94 -12.07
C ALA A 95 -14.51 -7.01 -11.16
N LEU A 96 -13.33 -7.08 -11.74
CA LEU A 96 -12.07 -7.01 -11.03
C LEU A 96 -11.73 -5.54 -10.78
N ASP A 97 -11.55 -5.15 -9.52
CA ASP A 97 -11.07 -3.81 -9.20
C ASP A 97 -9.54 -3.79 -9.22
N LEU A 98 -8.98 -3.37 -10.35
CA LEU A 98 -7.54 -3.33 -10.58
C LEU A 98 -6.82 -2.26 -9.73
N SER A 99 -7.57 -1.36 -9.09
CA SER A 99 -7.00 -0.37 -8.17
C SER A 99 -6.85 -0.92 -6.75
N SER A 100 -7.58 -1.99 -6.40
CA SER A 100 -7.60 -2.56 -5.05
C SER A 100 -6.57 -3.68 -4.87
N ALA A 101 -6.32 -4.49 -5.91
CA ALA A 101 -5.46 -5.66 -5.82
C ALA A 101 -4.74 -5.98 -7.13
N GLN A 102 -3.60 -6.67 -7.04
CA GLN A 102 -2.86 -7.21 -8.18
C GLN A 102 -3.25 -8.65 -8.50
N ASP A 103 -3.76 -9.38 -7.52
CA ASP A 103 -4.22 -10.75 -7.67
C ASP A 103 -5.70 -10.86 -7.29
N HIS A 104 -6.49 -11.49 -8.14
CA HIS A 104 -7.92 -11.65 -7.92
C HIS A 104 -8.28 -13.13 -7.86
N LYS A 105 -9.10 -13.49 -6.90
CA LYS A 105 -9.64 -14.84 -6.77
C LYS A 105 -11.12 -14.82 -7.10
N VAL A 106 -11.50 -15.59 -8.13
CA VAL A 106 -12.88 -15.72 -8.58
C VAL A 106 -13.35 -17.16 -8.40
N THR A 107 -14.51 -17.37 -7.79
CA THR A 107 -15.20 -18.65 -7.82
C THR A 107 -16.31 -18.58 -8.87
N ALA A 108 -16.16 -19.32 -9.95
CA ALA A 108 -17.11 -19.35 -11.05
C ALA A 108 -18.14 -20.46 -10.83
N THR A 109 -19.42 -20.10 -10.88
CA THR A 109 -20.55 -21.04 -10.82
C THR A 109 -21.47 -20.78 -12.01
N GLY A 110 -21.72 -21.79 -12.84
CA GLY A 110 -22.49 -21.64 -14.07
C GLY A 110 -21.77 -20.74 -15.09
N ILE A 111 -22.48 -19.78 -15.67
CA ILE A 111 -21.92 -18.86 -16.69
C ILE A 111 -21.48 -17.57 -16.01
N VAL A 112 -20.21 -17.20 -16.19
CA VAL A 112 -19.62 -15.99 -15.60
C VAL A 112 -18.87 -15.20 -16.67
N THR A 113 -19.06 -13.89 -16.71
CA THR A 113 -18.27 -12.96 -17.54
C THR A 113 -17.36 -12.12 -16.66
N VAL A 114 -16.07 -12.20 -16.91
CA VAL A 114 -15.06 -11.38 -16.23
C VAL A 114 -14.90 -10.05 -16.94
N THR A 115 -15.00 -8.98 -16.18
CA THR A 115 -14.72 -7.60 -16.62
C THR A 115 -13.79 -6.92 -15.59
N CYS A 116 -13.44 -5.66 -15.81
CA CYS A 116 -12.57 -4.94 -14.89
C CYS A 116 -12.95 -3.47 -14.78
N SER A 117 -12.43 -2.84 -13.72
CA SER A 117 -12.45 -1.39 -13.48
C SER A 117 -11.15 -0.95 -12.84
N GLY A 118 -10.84 0.35 -12.93
CA GLY A 118 -9.61 0.90 -12.36
C GLY A 118 -8.34 0.45 -13.09
N GLY A 119 -7.23 0.44 -12.37
CA GLY A 119 -5.89 0.08 -12.87
C GLY A 119 -5.12 1.25 -13.46
N THR A 120 -3.81 1.09 -13.50
CA THR A 120 -2.86 2.05 -14.07
C THR A 120 -2.13 1.39 -15.25
N GLU A 121 -1.80 2.17 -16.27
CA GLU A 121 -1.01 1.65 -17.41
C GLU A 121 0.31 1.04 -16.94
N ALA A 122 0.68 -0.10 -17.51
CA ALA A 122 1.81 -0.96 -17.17
C ALA A 122 1.66 -1.79 -15.89
N ASP A 123 0.58 -1.64 -15.11
CA ASP A 123 0.30 -2.55 -14.00
C ASP A 123 0.07 -3.98 -14.49
N SER A 124 0.58 -4.93 -13.74
CA SER A 124 0.41 -6.35 -14.01
C SER A 124 -0.49 -6.98 -12.96
N HIS A 125 -1.44 -7.78 -13.44
CA HIS A 125 -2.44 -8.44 -12.60
C HIS A 125 -2.57 -9.91 -12.95
N THR A 126 -3.11 -10.66 -11.98
CA THR A 126 -3.51 -12.05 -12.16
C THR A 126 -4.94 -12.26 -11.72
N VAL A 127 -5.64 -13.19 -12.34
CA VAL A 127 -6.90 -13.72 -11.83
C VAL A 127 -6.86 -15.24 -11.81
N ARG A 128 -7.14 -15.81 -10.65
CA ARG A 128 -7.30 -17.24 -10.42
C ARG A 128 -8.78 -17.57 -10.39
N ILE A 129 -9.22 -18.36 -11.36
CA ILE A 129 -10.63 -18.72 -11.50
C ILE A 129 -10.78 -20.17 -11.10
N THR A 130 -11.47 -20.42 -10.00
CA THR A 130 -11.80 -21.75 -9.51
C THR A 130 -13.25 -22.07 -9.90
N SER A 131 -13.47 -23.21 -10.59
CA SER A 131 -14.82 -23.68 -10.93
C SER A 131 -15.49 -24.32 -9.74
N SER A 132 -16.73 -23.95 -9.48
CA SER A 132 -17.60 -24.59 -8.50
C SER A 132 -18.78 -25.21 -9.27
N GLY A 133 -18.73 -26.51 -9.44
CA GLY A 133 -19.55 -27.22 -10.40
C GLY A 133 -19.09 -26.98 -11.85
N ILE A 134 -19.89 -27.40 -12.82
CA ILE A 134 -19.61 -27.13 -14.24
C ILE A 134 -19.82 -25.65 -14.52
N SER A 135 -18.77 -24.99 -15.00
CA SER A 135 -18.81 -23.56 -15.26
C SER A 135 -18.31 -23.21 -16.66
N THR A 136 -18.74 -22.05 -17.14
CA THR A 136 -18.29 -21.43 -18.38
C THR A 136 -17.86 -19.99 -18.07
N VAL A 137 -16.63 -19.63 -18.45
CA VAL A 137 -16.09 -18.31 -18.17
C VAL A 137 -15.79 -17.60 -19.48
N GLY A 138 -16.41 -16.43 -19.63
CA GLY A 138 -16.13 -15.47 -20.70
C GLY A 138 -15.39 -14.24 -20.18
N PHE A 139 -14.83 -13.47 -21.10
CA PHE A 139 -14.14 -12.21 -20.78
C PHE A 139 -14.77 -11.08 -21.58
N SER A 140 -14.80 -9.90 -20.99
CA SER A 140 -15.20 -8.69 -21.71
C SER A 140 -14.20 -8.34 -22.82
N THR A 141 -14.60 -7.46 -23.74
CA THR A 141 -13.77 -7.00 -24.85
C THR A 141 -12.52 -6.22 -24.44
N TYR A 142 -12.37 -5.93 -23.15
CA TYR A 142 -11.17 -5.28 -22.63
C TYR A 142 -9.96 -6.21 -22.61
N PHE A 143 -10.18 -7.52 -22.52
CA PHE A 143 -9.13 -8.53 -22.53
C PHE A 143 -8.72 -8.83 -23.97
N LEU A 144 -7.49 -8.50 -24.31
CA LEU A 144 -6.90 -8.76 -25.62
C LEU A 144 -6.04 -10.02 -25.54
N TRP A 145 -6.32 -10.95 -26.41
CA TRP A 145 -5.68 -12.27 -26.43
C TRP A 145 -4.71 -12.40 -27.60
N PRO A 146 -3.65 -13.22 -27.50
CA PRO A 146 -2.80 -13.54 -28.62
C PRO A 146 -3.63 -14.06 -29.81
N SER A 147 -3.34 -13.56 -31.00
CA SER A 147 -4.08 -13.89 -32.23
C SER A 147 -5.57 -13.50 -32.20
N GLY A 148 -5.98 -12.65 -31.25
CA GLY A 148 -7.35 -12.16 -31.15
C GLY A 148 -8.38 -13.19 -30.66
N SER A 149 -7.95 -14.37 -30.20
CA SER A 149 -8.86 -15.44 -29.80
C SER A 149 -8.78 -15.66 -28.27
N PRO A 150 -9.90 -15.46 -27.54
CA PRO A 150 -9.95 -15.78 -26.13
C PRO A 150 -9.81 -17.30 -25.90
N PRO A 151 -9.33 -17.73 -24.71
CA PRO A 151 -9.27 -19.14 -24.37
C PRO A 151 -10.66 -19.75 -24.32
N ASN A 152 -10.77 -21.01 -24.68
CA ASN A 152 -12.02 -21.74 -24.49
C ASN A 152 -12.12 -22.23 -23.05
N LEU A 153 -12.95 -21.57 -22.26
CA LEU A 153 -13.25 -21.89 -20.88
C LEU A 153 -14.69 -22.36 -20.70
N ASN A 154 -15.17 -23.20 -21.63
CA ASN A 154 -16.49 -23.78 -21.59
C ASN A 154 -16.47 -25.16 -20.92
N GLY A 155 -17.44 -25.41 -20.05
CA GLY A 155 -17.61 -26.70 -19.41
C GLY A 155 -16.44 -27.09 -18.50
N LEU A 156 -15.89 -26.15 -17.77
CA LEU A 156 -14.82 -26.37 -16.80
C LEU A 156 -15.33 -27.31 -15.69
N ALA A 157 -14.52 -28.32 -15.37
CA ALA A 157 -14.84 -29.27 -14.31
C ALA A 157 -14.82 -28.61 -12.91
N ASP A 158 -15.58 -29.17 -12.00
CA ASP A 158 -15.58 -28.75 -10.60
C ASP A 158 -14.18 -28.84 -10.00
N GLY A 159 -13.79 -27.80 -9.27
CA GLY A 159 -12.47 -27.70 -8.62
C GLY A 159 -11.33 -27.32 -9.56
N SER A 160 -11.52 -27.29 -10.88
CA SER A 160 -10.46 -26.87 -11.81
C SER A 160 -10.11 -25.40 -11.63
N ILE A 161 -8.81 -25.07 -11.75
CA ILE A 161 -8.30 -23.70 -11.58
C ILE A 161 -7.70 -23.24 -12.91
N GLN A 162 -8.04 -22.03 -13.30
CA GLN A 162 -7.52 -21.34 -14.46
C GLN A 162 -6.77 -20.08 -13.98
N LEU A 163 -5.57 -19.86 -14.49
CA LEU A 163 -4.80 -18.66 -14.18
C LEU A 163 -4.75 -17.78 -15.43
N VAL A 164 -5.22 -16.56 -15.31
CA VAL A 164 -5.09 -15.53 -16.34
C VAL A 164 -4.18 -14.43 -15.81
N SER A 165 -3.15 -14.11 -16.57
CA SER A 165 -2.26 -12.99 -16.28
C SER A 165 -2.46 -11.93 -17.35
N PHE A 166 -2.43 -10.66 -16.97
CA PHE A 166 -2.58 -9.57 -17.92
C PHE A 166 -1.82 -8.32 -17.46
N THR A 167 -1.47 -7.50 -18.45
CA THR A 167 -0.88 -6.17 -18.21
C THR A 167 -1.82 -5.11 -18.76
N VAL A 168 -2.02 -4.04 -18.02
CA VAL A 168 -2.80 -2.89 -18.46
C VAL A 168 -2.03 -2.15 -19.54
N GLN A 169 -2.51 -2.20 -20.78
CA GLN A 169 -1.93 -1.49 -21.93
C GLN A 169 -2.43 -0.05 -21.99
N ARG A 170 -3.68 0.15 -21.62
CA ARG A 170 -4.32 1.46 -21.74
C ARG A 170 -5.41 1.60 -20.70
N VAL A 171 -5.39 2.71 -19.99
CA VAL A 171 -6.50 3.14 -19.13
C VAL A 171 -7.47 3.95 -19.99
N GLY A 172 -8.73 3.62 -19.93
CA GLY A 172 -9.79 4.37 -20.62
C GLY A 172 -9.95 5.77 -20.04
N ASN A 173 -10.79 6.54 -20.69
CA ASN A 173 -11.08 7.93 -20.40
C ASN A 173 -11.51 8.22 -18.94
N THR A 174 -12.16 9.31 -18.69
CA THR A 174 -12.62 9.92 -17.41
C THR A 174 -13.10 9.00 -16.29
N SER A 175 -13.38 7.73 -16.53
CA SER A 175 -13.86 6.80 -15.50
C SER A 175 -12.77 5.88 -14.93
N GLY A 176 -11.52 5.99 -15.36
CA GLY A 176 -10.42 5.16 -14.86
C GLY A 176 -10.59 3.65 -15.14
N ILE A 177 -11.36 3.29 -16.15
CA ILE A 177 -11.59 1.90 -16.54
C ILE A 177 -10.48 1.47 -17.51
N SER A 178 -9.82 0.36 -17.20
CA SER A 178 -8.86 -0.24 -18.13
C SER A 178 -9.58 -0.74 -19.39
N THR A 179 -9.15 -0.26 -20.55
CA THR A 179 -9.82 -0.57 -21.82
C THR A 179 -9.07 -1.57 -22.69
N GLN A 180 -7.82 -1.85 -22.35
CA GLN A 180 -6.98 -2.81 -23.05
C GLN A 180 -6.11 -3.55 -22.05
N LEU A 181 -6.26 -4.85 -21.97
CA LEU A 181 -5.50 -5.73 -21.10
C LEU A 181 -4.83 -6.79 -21.96
N LEU A 182 -3.51 -6.75 -22.07
CA LEU A 182 -2.73 -7.77 -22.78
C LEU A 182 -2.72 -9.04 -21.95
N SER A 183 -3.47 -10.03 -22.38
CA SER A 183 -3.80 -11.19 -21.55
C SER A 183 -3.16 -12.48 -22.05
N GLY A 184 -2.79 -13.35 -21.11
CA GLY A 184 -2.35 -14.71 -21.32
C GLY A 184 -3.04 -15.65 -20.32
N VAL A 185 -3.12 -16.93 -20.65
CA VAL A 185 -3.79 -17.93 -19.82
C VAL A 185 -2.95 -19.18 -19.65
N SER A 186 -2.99 -19.74 -18.44
CA SER A 186 -2.56 -21.11 -18.13
C SER A 186 -3.74 -21.89 -17.58
N LEU A 187 -3.99 -23.06 -18.12
CA LEU A 187 -5.21 -23.82 -17.95
C LEU A 187 -5.01 -25.09 -17.12
N ASN A 188 -6.09 -25.51 -16.46
CA ASN A 188 -6.27 -26.84 -15.88
C ASN A 188 -5.25 -27.21 -14.79
N TYR A 189 -5.07 -26.31 -13.83
CA TYR A 189 -4.47 -26.70 -12.57
C TYR A 189 -5.48 -27.52 -11.77
N SER A 190 -5.11 -28.73 -11.40
CA SER A 190 -5.96 -29.68 -10.63
C SER A 190 -5.15 -30.31 -9.51
#